data_01b551e7e9d84a6475ec40db5e5bc7e3
#
_entry.id   01b551e7e9d84a6475ec40db5e5bc7e3
#
_cell.length_a   1.000
_cell.length_b   1.000
_cell.length_c   1.000
_cell.angle_alpha   90.00
_cell.angle_beta   90.00
_cell.angle_gamma   90.00
#
_symmetry.space_group_name_H-M   'P 1'
#
loop_
_entity.id
_entity.type
_entity.pdbx_description
1 polymer ?
#
loop_
_entity_poly.entity_id
_entity_poly.type
_entity_poly.pdbx_seq_one_letter_code
_entity_poly.pdbx_strand_id
1 'polypeptide(L)'
;KWVTDISYIPTKQGTLYLSVIRDLFDLSIVAYKTSTRQSIKLVLDTIRTAIEKEEVTAELLLHSDQGFQYASQSYFALTTQYGITPSMSRRANPYDNAMAENFFSILKSECIRLFKTETIREAQTLIDSYIAFYNHERIQLYPKLSPFQKRRLFV
;
A
#
# COMPACT_ATOMS: atom_id res chain seq x y z
N LYS A 1 -0.42 -9.30 -9.55
CA LYS A 1 -1.40 -8.22 -9.38
C LYS A 1 -1.12 -7.43 -8.12
N TRP A 2 -1.10 -6.13 -8.25
CA TRP A 2 -0.95 -5.21 -7.13
C TRP A 2 -2.28 -4.49 -6.86
N VAL A 3 -2.50 -4.16 -5.59
CA VAL A 3 -3.57 -3.23 -5.19
C VAL A 3 -2.94 -2.04 -4.49
N THR A 4 -3.56 -0.88 -4.64
CA THR A 4 -3.10 0.36 -4.02
C THR A 4 -4.25 1.12 -3.38
N ASP A 5 -3.97 1.79 -2.29
CA ASP A 5 -4.95 2.64 -1.60
C ASP A 5 -4.22 3.61 -0.65
N ILE A 6 -4.96 4.59 -0.17
CA ILE A 6 -4.49 5.57 0.81
C ILE A 6 -5.35 5.46 2.05
N SER A 7 -4.71 5.43 3.20
CA SER A 7 -5.38 5.57 4.49
C SER A 7 -4.84 6.79 5.24
N TYR A 8 -5.60 7.26 6.20
CA TYR A 8 -5.17 8.37 7.04
C TYR A 8 -4.94 7.89 8.47
N ILE A 9 -3.94 8.50 9.10
CA ILE A 9 -3.55 8.20 10.47
C ILE A 9 -3.55 9.51 11.24
N PRO A 10 -4.50 9.70 12.18
CA PRO A 10 -4.55 10.94 12.95
C PRO A 10 -3.43 10.99 13.99
N THR A 11 -2.84 12.16 14.17
CA THR A 11 -1.92 12.46 15.26
C THR A 11 -2.33 13.76 15.89
N LYS A 12 -1.73 14.12 17.02
CA LYS A 12 -1.99 15.41 17.64
C LYS A 12 -1.45 16.57 16.81
N GLN A 13 -0.50 16.32 15.91
CA GLN A 13 0.05 17.32 14.99
C GLN A 13 -0.72 17.44 13.67
N GLY A 14 -1.74 16.62 13.45
CA GLY A 14 -2.51 16.58 12.22
C GLY A 14 -2.57 15.18 11.64
N THR A 15 -3.09 15.08 10.43
CA THR A 15 -3.29 13.80 9.74
C THR A 15 -2.07 13.43 8.91
N LEU A 16 -1.63 12.18 9.06
CA LEU A 16 -0.64 11.57 8.18
C LEU A 16 -1.36 10.66 7.20
N TYR A 17 -1.07 10.80 5.91
CA TYR A 17 -1.61 9.94 4.86
C TYR A 17 -0.59 8.87 4.50
N LEU A 18 -1.06 7.64 4.40
CA LEU A 18 -0.24 6.47 4.04
C LEU A 18 -0.76 5.88 2.74
N SER A 19 0.08 5.90 1.71
CA SER A 19 -0.17 5.24 0.43
C SER A 19 0.60 3.93 0.41
N VAL A 20 -0.06 2.84 0.05
CA VAL A 20 0.58 1.51 -0.03
C VAL A 20 0.30 0.86 -1.38
N ILE A 21 1.23 -0.01 -1.78
CA ILE A 21 1.02 -0.99 -2.85
C ILE A 21 1.25 -2.36 -2.25
N ARG A 22 0.28 -3.24 -2.38
CA ARG A 22 0.29 -4.60 -1.86
C ARG A 22 0.28 -5.60 -2.99
N ASP A 23 1.15 -6.59 -2.93
CA ASP A 23 1.16 -7.71 -3.88
C ASP A 23 0.12 -8.75 -3.44
N LEU A 24 -0.75 -9.15 -4.35
CA LEU A 24 -1.81 -10.12 -4.04
C LEU A 24 -1.33 -11.57 -4.04
N PHE A 25 -0.13 -11.85 -4.54
CA PHE A 25 0.42 -13.20 -4.50
C PHE A 25 0.89 -13.57 -3.09
N ASP A 26 1.76 -12.77 -2.51
CA ASP A 26 2.36 -13.04 -1.20
C ASP A 26 1.81 -12.16 -0.08
N LEU A 27 0.97 -11.18 -0.40
CA LEU A 27 0.37 -10.20 0.51
C LEU A 27 1.39 -9.22 1.12
N SER A 28 2.58 -9.12 0.55
CA SER A 28 3.60 -8.17 1.00
C SER A 28 3.22 -6.73 0.65
N ILE A 29 3.76 -5.79 1.43
CA ILE A 29 3.75 -4.39 1.06
C ILE A 29 4.97 -4.14 0.19
N VAL A 30 4.75 -3.97 -1.10
CA VAL A 30 5.79 -3.74 -2.11
C VAL A 30 6.44 -2.39 -1.92
N ALA A 31 5.62 -1.38 -1.71
CA ALA A 31 6.06 0.00 -1.49
C ALA A 31 5.03 0.76 -0.67
N TYR A 32 5.49 1.77 0.03
CA TYR A 32 4.63 2.71 0.75
C TYR A 32 5.32 4.07 0.86
N LYS A 33 4.50 5.10 0.98
CA LYS A 33 4.95 6.48 1.24
C LYS A 33 3.97 7.15 2.18
N THR A 34 4.47 8.10 2.95
CA THR A 34 3.64 8.93 3.82
C THR A 34 3.75 10.40 3.42
N SER A 35 2.71 11.15 3.69
CA SER A 35 2.67 12.59 3.43
C SER A 35 1.66 13.26 4.36
N THR A 36 1.85 14.55 4.59
CA THR A 36 0.85 15.36 5.29
C THR A 36 -0.27 15.82 4.35
N ARG A 37 -0.19 15.49 3.06
CA ARG A 37 -1.19 15.84 2.06
C ARG A 37 -1.63 14.60 1.29
N GLN A 38 -2.93 14.46 1.10
CA GLN A 38 -3.51 13.44 0.24
C GLN A 38 -3.48 13.93 -1.21
N SER A 39 -2.34 13.73 -1.87
CA SER A 39 -2.08 14.29 -3.20
C SER A 39 -1.82 13.22 -4.25
N ILE A 40 -1.90 13.63 -5.52
CA ILE A 40 -1.49 12.81 -6.66
C ILE A 40 0.00 12.44 -6.53
N LYS A 41 0.83 13.38 -6.10
CA LYS A 41 2.27 13.15 -5.89
C LYS A 41 2.53 11.97 -4.96
N LEU A 42 1.77 11.84 -3.88
CA LEU A 42 1.92 10.73 -2.94
C LEU A 42 1.75 9.37 -3.63
N VAL A 43 0.73 9.24 -4.47
CA VAL A 43 0.48 8.01 -5.24
C VAL A 43 1.59 7.76 -6.24
N LEU A 44 2.00 8.77 -6.99
CA LEU A 44 3.06 8.62 -8.00
C LEU A 44 4.40 8.23 -7.37
N ASP A 45 4.75 8.83 -6.24
CA ASP A 45 5.98 8.49 -5.51
C ASP A 45 5.95 7.05 -5.00
N THR A 46 4.79 6.57 -4.56
CA THR A 46 4.61 5.19 -4.14
C THR A 46 4.83 4.21 -5.30
N ILE A 47 4.27 4.51 -6.46
CA ILE A 47 4.44 3.69 -7.67
C ILE A 47 5.90 3.69 -8.11
N ARG A 48 6.56 4.84 -8.13
CA ARG A 48 8.00 4.92 -8.49
C ARG A 48 8.86 4.08 -7.56
N THR A 49 8.58 4.12 -6.26
CA THR A 49 9.27 3.28 -5.28
C THR A 49 9.07 1.79 -5.55
N ALA A 50 7.84 1.40 -5.89
CA ALA A 50 7.54 0.00 -6.23
C ALA A 50 8.30 -0.46 -7.48
N ILE A 51 8.32 0.37 -8.52
CA ILE A 51 9.02 0.07 -9.78
C ILE A 51 10.53 -0.08 -9.57
N GLU A 52 11.11 0.72 -8.69
CA GLU A 52 12.54 0.64 -8.36
C GLU A 52 12.91 -0.67 -7.63
N LYS A 53 11.98 -1.22 -6.86
CA LYS A 53 12.22 -2.41 -6.04
C LYS A 53 11.88 -3.71 -6.74
N GLU A 54 10.92 -3.68 -7.66
CA GLU A 54 10.35 -4.88 -8.26
C GLU A 54 10.46 -4.84 -9.77
N GLU A 55 10.69 -6.00 -10.36
CA GLU A 55 10.65 -6.14 -11.82
C GLU A 55 9.19 -6.08 -12.27
N VAL A 56 8.88 -5.12 -13.16
CA VAL A 56 7.54 -4.93 -13.70
C VAL A 56 7.41 -5.74 -14.98
N THR A 57 6.47 -6.68 -14.99
CA THR A 57 6.14 -7.47 -16.19
C THR A 57 5.01 -6.81 -16.97
N ALA A 58 4.91 -7.13 -18.26
CA ALA A 58 3.87 -6.58 -19.14
C ALA A 58 2.44 -6.96 -18.72
N GLU A 59 2.29 -7.95 -17.84
CA GLU A 59 0.98 -8.42 -17.36
C GLU A 59 0.58 -7.86 -16.01
N LEU A 60 1.37 -6.94 -15.45
CA LEU A 60 1.10 -6.39 -14.13
C LEU A 60 -0.14 -5.51 -14.14
N LEU A 61 -1.11 -5.86 -13.29
CA LEU A 61 -2.28 -5.05 -13.01
C LEU A 61 -2.09 -4.29 -11.70
N LEU A 62 -2.42 -3.01 -11.70
CA LEU A 62 -2.48 -2.18 -10.49
C LEU A 62 -3.92 -1.76 -10.26
N HIS A 63 -4.56 -2.35 -9.25
CA HIS A 63 -5.96 -2.10 -8.93
C HIS A 63 -6.10 -1.02 -7.87
N SER A 64 -7.02 -0.08 -8.08
CA SER A 64 -7.33 1.02 -7.14
C SER A 64 -8.82 1.23 -7.02
N ASP A 65 -9.22 2.08 -6.08
CA ASP A 65 -10.57 2.64 -6.07
C ASP A 65 -10.70 3.78 -7.10
N GLN A 66 -11.80 4.50 -7.09
CA GLN A 66 -12.06 5.61 -8.02
C GLN A 66 -11.65 6.98 -7.44
N GLY A 67 -10.74 7.01 -6.46
CA GLY A 67 -10.23 8.26 -5.90
C GLY A 67 -9.63 9.17 -6.96
N PHE A 68 -9.67 10.49 -6.71
CA PHE A 68 -9.22 11.47 -7.71
C PHE A 68 -7.76 11.28 -8.14
N GLN A 69 -6.91 10.76 -7.25
CA GLN A 69 -5.50 10.51 -7.54
C GLN A 69 -5.35 9.47 -8.68
N TYR A 70 -6.21 8.46 -8.67
CA TYR A 70 -6.16 7.34 -9.62
C TYR A 70 -6.90 7.64 -10.93
N ALA A 71 -7.67 8.73 -10.96
CA ALA A 71 -8.33 9.22 -12.17
C ALA A 71 -7.51 10.32 -12.87
N SER A 72 -6.34 10.66 -12.37
CA SER A 72 -5.52 11.74 -12.93
C SER A 72 -4.78 11.32 -14.18
N GLN A 73 -4.50 12.29 -15.06
CA GLN A 73 -3.68 12.06 -16.26
C GLN A 73 -2.27 11.62 -15.89
N SER A 74 -1.71 12.17 -14.80
CA SER A 74 -0.38 11.82 -14.33
C SER A 74 -0.28 10.35 -13.93
N TYR A 75 -1.31 9.82 -13.29
CA TYR A 75 -1.39 8.42 -12.93
C TYR A 75 -1.41 7.51 -14.17
N PHE A 76 -2.26 7.82 -15.15
CA PHE A 76 -2.33 7.05 -16.39
C PHE A 76 -1.04 7.16 -17.20
N ALA A 77 -0.42 8.33 -17.24
CA ALA A 77 0.85 8.52 -17.94
C ALA A 77 1.97 7.67 -17.31
N LEU A 78 2.06 7.66 -15.98
CA LEU A 78 3.09 6.90 -15.29
C LEU A 78 2.90 5.39 -15.45
N THR A 79 1.68 4.89 -15.28
CA THR A 79 1.39 3.47 -15.47
C THR A 79 1.64 3.02 -16.90
N THR A 80 1.25 3.82 -17.88
CA THR A 80 1.52 3.55 -19.31
C THR A 80 3.01 3.50 -19.59
N GLN A 81 3.77 4.45 -19.06
CA GLN A 81 5.23 4.52 -19.26
C GLN A 81 5.93 3.22 -18.84
N TYR A 82 5.47 2.59 -17.78
CA TYR A 82 6.08 1.38 -17.22
C TYR A 82 5.36 0.08 -17.59
N GLY A 83 4.38 0.14 -18.49
CA GLY A 83 3.65 -1.03 -18.95
C GLY A 83 2.74 -1.66 -17.90
N ILE A 84 2.34 -0.88 -16.89
CA ILE A 84 1.39 -1.31 -15.87
C ILE A 84 -0.03 -1.04 -16.38
N THR A 85 -0.92 -2.00 -16.26
CA THR A 85 -2.32 -1.84 -16.63
C THR A 85 -3.12 -1.39 -15.41
N PRO A 86 -3.66 -0.15 -15.40
CA PRO A 86 -4.52 0.30 -14.31
C PRO A 86 -5.89 -0.39 -14.38
N SER A 87 -6.41 -0.73 -13.21
CA SER A 87 -7.73 -1.30 -13.03
C SER A 87 -8.40 -0.58 -11.85
N MET A 88 -9.70 -0.30 -11.96
CA MET A 88 -10.43 0.42 -10.93
C MET A 88 -11.59 -0.39 -10.39
N SER A 89 -11.84 -0.25 -9.07
CA SER A 89 -13.03 -0.76 -8.43
C SER A 89 -14.28 -0.16 -9.07
N ARG A 90 -15.34 -0.96 -9.15
CA ARG A 90 -16.64 -0.48 -9.57
C ARG A 90 -17.14 0.56 -8.57
N ARG A 91 -17.86 1.57 -9.08
CA ARG A 91 -18.40 2.64 -8.24
C ARG A 91 -19.26 2.06 -7.11
N ALA A 92 -19.00 2.53 -5.88
CA ALA A 92 -19.73 2.14 -4.68
C ALA A 92 -19.71 0.62 -4.37
N ASN A 93 -18.70 -0.12 -4.86
CA ASN A 93 -18.54 -1.54 -4.55
C ASN A 93 -17.33 -1.73 -3.61
N PRO A 94 -17.56 -1.91 -2.29
CA PRO A 94 -16.49 -2.05 -1.31
C PRO A 94 -15.68 -3.34 -1.46
N TYR A 95 -16.24 -4.38 -2.07
CA TYR A 95 -15.54 -5.67 -2.21
C TYR A 95 -14.40 -5.61 -3.22
N ASP A 96 -14.48 -4.69 -4.19
CA ASP A 96 -13.47 -4.59 -5.24
C ASP A 96 -12.10 -4.15 -4.71
N ASN A 97 -12.04 -3.46 -3.56
CA ASN A 97 -10.78 -2.98 -2.95
C ASN A 97 -10.52 -3.57 -1.55
N ALA A 98 -11.18 -4.65 -1.21
CA ALA A 98 -11.12 -5.24 0.13
C ALA A 98 -9.71 -5.66 0.54
N MET A 99 -8.85 -6.07 -0.41
CA MET A 99 -7.50 -6.53 -0.09
C MET A 99 -6.58 -5.39 0.37
N ALA A 100 -6.75 -4.18 -0.16
CA ALA A 100 -6.04 -3.02 0.34
C ALA A 100 -6.56 -2.59 1.71
N GLU A 101 -7.88 -2.55 1.87
CA GLU A 101 -8.52 -2.22 3.15
C GLU A 101 -8.16 -3.21 4.25
N ASN A 102 -7.99 -4.49 3.91
CA ASN A 102 -7.57 -5.53 4.84
C ASN A 102 -6.23 -5.19 5.49
N PHE A 103 -5.25 -4.76 4.71
CA PHE A 103 -3.96 -4.36 5.26
C PHE A 103 -4.09 -3.19 6.23
N PHE A 104 -4.85 -2.17 5.87
CA PHE A 104 -5.04 -1.00 6.75
C PHE A 104 -5.74 -1.39 8.05
N SER A 105 -6.70 -2.29 8.01
CA SER A 105 -7.35 -2.82 9.21
C SER A 105 -6.35 -3.53 10.13
N ILE A 106 -5.48 -4.37 9.56
CA ILE A 106 -4.43 -5.06 10.30
C ILE A 106 -3.45 -4.04 10.93
N LEU A 107 -2.97 -3.09 10.16
CA LEU A 107 -2.06 -2.04 10.62
C LEU A 107 -2.68 -1.27 11.80
N LYS A 108 -3.92 -0.85 11.67
CA LYS A 108 -4.61 -0.08 12.71
C LYS A 108 -4.82 -0.90 13.98
N SER A 109 -5.21 -2.16 13.86
CA SER A 109 -5.46 -3.04 15.01
C SER A 109 -4.18 -3.44 15.72
N GLU A 110 -3.14 -3.80 14.99
CA GLU A 110 -1.91 -4.37 15.57
C GLU A 110 -0.88 -3.30 15.94
N CYS A 111 -1.02 -2.09 15.43
CA CYS A 111 0.00 -1.05 15.60
C CYS A 111 -0.59 0.28 16.05
N ILE A 112 -1.39 0.93 15.22
CA ILE A 112 -1.78 2.33 15.43
C ILE A 112 -2.61 2.51 16.70
N ARG A 113 -3.56 1.61 16.98
CA ARG A 113 -4.42 1.71 18.16
C ARG A 113 -3.70 1.38 19.47
N LEU A 114 -2.62 0.59 19.41
CA LEU A 114 -1.85 0.20 20.57
C LEU A 114 -0.86 1.28 21.01
N PHE A 115 -0.38 2.08 20.07
CA PHE A 115 0.62 3.11 20.30
C PHE A 115 0.06 4.46 19.89
N LYS A 116 -0.39 5.23 20.87
CA LYS A 116 -0.91 6.57 20.61
C LYS A 116 0.22 7.49 20.14
N THR A 117 0.20 7.84 18.87
CA THR A 117 1.21 8.73 18.30
C THR A 117 0.81 10.18 18.50
N GLU A 118 1.72 10.99 19.05
CA GLU A 118 1.51 12.40 19.26
C GLU A 118 2.02 13.23 18.09
N THR A 119 3.15 12.81 17.51
CA THR A 119 3.79 13.52 16.41
C THR A 119 3.70 12.73 15.10
N ILE A 120 3.77 13.45 13.99
CA ILE A 120 3.82 12.86 12.66
C ILE A 120 5.07 11.97 12.53
N ARG A 121 6.20 12.40 13.06
CA ARG A 121 7.44 11.63 13.02
C ARG A 121 7.33 10.30 13.78
N GLU A 122 6.69 10.31 14.96
CA GLU A 122 6.43 9.07 15.70
C GLU A 122 5.57 8.11 14.89
N ALA A 123 4.53 8.62 14.24
CA ALA A 123 3.66 7.80 13.39
C ALA A 123 4.44 7.22 12.21
N GLN A 124 5.28 8.00 11.55
CA GLN A 124 6.12 7.52 10.45
C GLN A 124 7.09 6.43 10.90
N THR A 125 7.77 6.62 12.02
CA THR A 125 8.69 5.63 12.58
C THR A 125 7.97 4.32 12.93
N LEU A 126 6.78 4.44 13.51
CA LEU A 126 5.97 3.29 13.89
C LEU A 126 5.51 2.51 12.66
N ILE A 127 5.09 3.19 11.61
CA ILE A 127 4.70 2.58 10.34
C ILE A 127 5.88 1.86 9.69
N ASP A 128 7.04 2.50 9.64
CA ASP A 128 8.26 1.90 9.08
C ASP A 128 8.61 0.59 9.79
N SER A 129 8.61 0.60 11.11
CA SER A 129 8.90 -0.59 11.93
C SER A 129 7.85 -1.69 11.72
N TYR A 130 6.57 -1.31 11.67
CA TYR A 130 5.50 -2.28 11.49
C TYR A 130 5.53 -2.94 10.12
N ILE A 131 5.75 -2.17 9.06
CA ILE A 131 5.77 -2.74 7.70
C ILE A 131 6.97 -3.68 7.53
N ALA A 132 8.12 -3.35 8.11
CA ALA A 132 9.26 -4.26 8.12
C ALA A 132 8.92 -5.58 8.83
N PHE A 133 8.31 -5.51 10.01
CA PHE A 133 7.82 -6.68 10.74
C PHE A 133 6.78 -7.46 9.92
N TYR A 134 5.80 -6.77 9.34
CA TYR A 134 4.74 -7.38 8.56
C TYR A 134 5.31 -8.19 7.38
N ASN A 135 6.23 -7.63 6.64
CA ASN A 135 6.80 -8.29 5.45
C ASN A 135 7.71 -9.47 5.80
N HIS A 136 8.53 -9.33 6.84
CA HIS A 136 9.60 -10.29 7.14
C HIS A 136 9.24 -11.32 8.20
N GLU A 137 8.40 -10.96 9.16
CA GLU A 137 8.19 -11.76 10.36
C GLU A 137 6.76 -12.14 10.65
N ARG A 138 5.78 -11.30 10.29
CA ARG A 138 4.38 -11.57 10.60
C ARG A 138 3.87 -12.75 9.79
N ILE A 139 3.49 -13.81 10.49
CA ILE A 139 3.02 -15.05 9.87
C ILE A 139 1.55 -14.89 9.48
N GLN A 140 1.23 -15.20 8.22
CA GLN A 140 -0.15 -15.29 7.74
C GLN A 140 -0.78 -16.60 8.24
N LEU A 141 -2.11 -16.62 8.40
CA LEU A 141 -2.81 -17.84 8.79
C LEU A 141 -2.61 -18.98 7.80
N TYR A 142 -2.52 -18.65 6.54
CA TYR A 142 -2.29 -19.60 5.47
C TYR A 142 -1.45 -18.95 4.38
N PRO A 143 -0.32 -19.54 4.02
CA PRO A 143 0.21 -20.85 4.39
C PRO A 143 1.10 -20.91 5.65
N LYS A 144 0.93 -20.05 6.63
CA LYS A 144 1.72 -19.94 7.86
C LYS A 144 3.16 -19.47 7.62
N LEU A 145 3.30 -18.53 6.71
CA LEU A 145 4.58 -17.90 6.35
C LEU A 145 4.40 -16.39 6.40
N SER A 146 5.48 -15.66 6.64
CA SER A 146 5.46 -14.22 6.40
C SER A 146 5.40 -13.94 4.89
N PRO A 147 4.96 -12.75 4.46
CA PRO A 147 4.92 -12.43 3.04
C PRO A 147 6.22 -12.69 2.29
N PHE A 148 7.36 -12.25 2.83
CA PHE A 148 8.64 -12.45 2.16
C PHE A 148 9.15 -13.89 2.25
N GLN A 149 8.79 -14.67 3.28
CA GLN A 149 9.06 -16.10 3.29
C GLN A 149 8.31 -16.82 2.17
N LYS A 150 7.03 -16.49 1.98
CA LYS A 150 6.26 -17.03 0.86
C LYS A 150 6.88 -16.65 -0.47
N ARG A 151 7.30 -15.41 -0.65
CA ARG A 151 7.95 -14.96 -1.88
C ARG A 151 9.19 -15.79 -2.20
N ARG A 152 10.06 -16.04 -1.21
CA ARG A 152 11.28 -16.80 -1.40
C ARG A 152 11.05 -18.26 -1.77
N LEU A 153 9.97 -18.85 -1.28
CA LEU A 153 9.67 -20.26 -1.53
C LEU A 153 9.00 -20.51 -2.88
N PHE A 154 8.29 -19.54 -3.42
CA PHE A 154 7.44 -19.70 -4.61
C PHE A 154 7.87 -18.85 -5.81
N VAL A 155 9.03 -18.22 -5.74
CA VAL A 155 9.59 -17.45 -6.87
C VAL A 155 10.87 -18.07 -7.39
#